data_d881ec17eb0e8d0891d206a553aeedb0
#
_entry.id   d881ec17eb0e8d0891d206a553aeedb0
#
_cell.length_a   1.000
_cell.length_b   1.000
_cell.length_c   1.000
_cell.angle_alpha   90.00
_cell.angle_beta   90.00
_cell.angle_gamma   90.00
#
_symmetry.space_group_name_H-M   'P 1'
#
loop_
_entity.id
_entity.type
_entity.pdbx_description
1 polymer ?
#
loop_
_entity_poly.entity_id
_entity_poly.type
_entity_poly.pdbx_seq_one_letter_code
_entity_poly.pdbx_strand_id
1 'polypeptide(L)'
;MKYMAAGTRLIGKLNGRQAFVIICVVFMALQYVLCIHYGMKREYLFCDEVYSYGLANSNDHTFLHPGENDEPLDNWVSGSYFSDYMDYNDESFNYSAAYVNQERDVHPPLYYMLLHTVSRFFKNSGYSAVPGLILNLIILAFVDIVLLYVAVNLLGNRWRGLAAAVLWGLSAVGISNCMLIRMYLLQTLEVLLFAAAHIFILKHKRKMTVPYFIMLAFTVFLGGMTHYYFYFFVAGLGLCVCIY
;
A
#
# COMPACT_ATOMS: atom_id res chain seq x y z
N MET A 1 6.63 45.42 5.97
CA MET A 1 5.19 45.49 6.27
C MET A 1 4.26 45.29 5.05
N LYS A 2 4.62 45.69 3.82
CA LYS A 2 3.74 45.51 2.63
C LYS A 2 3.53 44.03 2.19
N TYR A 3 4.46 43.14 2.43
CA TYR A 3 4.37 41.72 2.04
C TYR A 3 3.51 40.87 2.98
N MET A 4 3.40 41.24 4.27
CA MET A 4 2.47 40.57 5.20
C MET A 4 1.00 40.90 4.91
N ALA A 5 0.70 42.09 4.41
CA ALA A 5 -0.68 42.49 4.07
C ALA A 5 -1.21 41.82 2.80
N ALA A 6 -0.35 41.34 1.89
CA ALA A 6 -0.76 40.62 0.67
C ALA A 6 -1.17 39.17 0.98
N GLY A 7 -0.45 38.51 1.89
CA GLY A 7 -0.76 37.13 2.30
C GLY A 7 -2.09 37.00 3.01
N THR A 8 -2.42 37.94 3.90
CA THR A 8 -3.71 37.99 4.61
C THR A 8 -4.91 38.27 3.70
N ARG A 9 -4.71 38.94 2.58
CA ARG A 9 -5.81 39.20 1.59
C ARG A 9 -6.15 37.99 0.70
N LEU A 10 -5.19 37.07 0.47
CA LEU A 10 -5.44 35.85 -0.27
C LEU A 10 -6.24 34.82 0.54
N ILE A 11 -5.95 34.70 1.84
CA ILE A 11 -6.64 33.77 2.76
C ILE A 11 -8.09 34.21 3.02
N GLY A 12 -8.38 35.51 2.99
CA GLY A 12 -9.72 36.06 3.21
C GLY A 12 -10.75 35.81 2.10
N LYS A 13 -10.36 35.21 0.96
CA LYS A 13 -11.25 34.90 -0.17
C LYS A 13 -11.56 33.43 -0.37
N LEU A 14 -10.91 32.53 0.37
CA LEU A 14 -11.14 31.09 0.24
C LEU A 14 -12.48 30.71 0.90
N ASN A 15 -13.37 30.09 0.12
CA ASN A 15 -14.53 29.46 0.72
C ASN A 15 -14.11 28.18 1.49
N GLY A 16 -14.94 27.77 2.46
CA GLY A 16 -14.60 26.63 3.32
C GLY A 16 -14.36 25.30 2.56
N ARG A 17 -14.84 25.17 1.30
CA ARG A 17 -14.57 24.01 0.45
C ARG A 17 -13.16 24.08 -0.14
N GLN A 18 -12.75 25.25 -0.62
CA GLN A 18 -11.42 25.48 -1.17
C GLN A 18 -10.35 25.30 -0.09
N ALA A 19 -10.58 25.85 1.11
CA ALA A 19 -9.67 25.67 2.25
C ALA A 19 -9.51 24.18 2.60
N PHE A 20 -10.60 23.42 2.62
CA PHE A 20 -10.54 21.97 2.88
C PHE A 20 -9.69 21.23 1.84
N VAL A 21 -9.91 21.46 0.55
CA VAL A 21 -9.15 20.83 -0.54
C VAL A 21 -7.65 21.18 -0.45
N ILE A 22 -7.33 22.45 -0.21
CA ILE A 22 -5.94 22.88 -0.08
C ILE A 22 -5.24 22.16 1.08
N ILE A 23 -5.92 22.05 2.24
CA ILE A 23 -5.33 21.36 3.40
C ILE A 23 -5.16 19.86 3.13
N CYS A 24 -6.10 19.21 2.42
CA CYS A 24 -5.92 17.83 1.99
C CYS A 24 -4.68 17.67 1.09
N VAL A 25 -4.52 18.55 0.10
CA VAL A 25 -3.35 18.51 -0.81
C VAL A 25 -2.05 18.75 -0.06
N VAL A 26 -2.00 19.72 0.85
CA VAL A 26 -0.82 20.02 1.68
C VAL A 26 -0.49 18.83 2.58
N PHE A 27 -1.48 18.20 3.19
CA PHE A 27 -1.32 17.00 4.00
C PHE A 27 -0.69 15.86 3.17
N MET A 28 -1.30 15.52 2.03
CA MET A 28 -0.78 14.45 1.17
C MET A 28 0.64 14.77 0.68
N ALA A 29 0.90 16.01 0.26
CA ALA A 29 2.24 16.41 -0.17
C ALA A 29 3.28 16.26 0.95
N LEU A 30 2.96 16.65 2.19
CA LEU A 30 3.83 16.48 3.34
C LEU A 30 4.09 14.99 3.63
N GLN A 31 3.06 14.17 3.62
CA GLN A 31 3.17 12.72 3.83
C GLN A 31 4.08 12.09 2.78
N TYR A 32 3.90 12.42 1.50
CA TYR A 32 4.75 11.94 0.40
C TYR A 32 6.20 12.35 0.58
N VAL A 33 6.46 13.62 0.92
CA VAL A 33 7.81 14.11 1.20
C VAL A 33 8.45 13.30 2.33
N LEU A 34 7.72 13.01 3.40
CA LEU A 34 8.22 12.21 4.52
C LEU A 34 8.49 10.75 4.10
N CYS A 35 7.55 10.11 3.38
CA CYS A 35 7.73 8.74 2.89
C CYS A 35 8.94 8.62 1.96
N ILE A 36 9.11 9.55 1.02
CA ILE A 36 10.25 9.58 0.10
C ILE A 36 11.55 9.85 0.89
N HIS A 37 11.54 10.85 1.78
CA HIS A 37 12.74 11.21 2.54
C HIS A 37 13.24 10.04 3.39
N TYR A 38 12.37 9.43 4.18
CA TYR A 38 12.77 8.30 5.03
C TYR A 38 12.98 7.02 4.21
N GLY A 39 12.19 6.77 3.18
CA GLY A 39 12.34 5.62 2.30
C GLY A 39 13.66 5.60 1.55
N MET A 40 14.13 6.76 1.07
CA MET A 40 15.42 6.91 0.38
C MET A 40 16.64 6.92 1.31
N LYS A 41 16.46 7.23 2.59
CA LYS A 41 17.53 7.21 3.60
C LYS A 41 17.75 5.87 4.28
N ARG A 42 16.93 4.88 3.95
CA ARG A 42 17.07 3.54 4.54
C ARG A 42 18.37 2.88 4.08
N GLU A 43 19.17 2.48 5.03
CA GLU A 43 20.45 1.78 4.79
C GLU A 43 20.30 0.26 4.85
N TYR A 44 19.15 -0.26 5.31
CA TYR A 44 18.89 -1.68 5.48
C TYR A 44 17.47 -2.04 5.04
N LEU A 45 17.30 -3.30 4.67
CA LEU A 45 16.02 -3.95 4.43
C LEU A 45 15.71 -4.92 5.55
N PHE A 46 14.44 -5.07 5.86
CA PHE A 46 14.00 -6.21 6.65
C PHE A 46 14.10 -7.49 5.82
N CYS A 47 14.34 -8.62 6.49
CA CYS A 47 14.38 -9.92 5.84
C CYS A 47 13.19 -10.17 4.91
N ASP A 48 11.99 -9.82 5.38
CA ASP A 48 10.76 -9.94 4.60
C ASP A 48 10.75 -9.14 3.30
N GLU A 49 11.45 -7.99 3.24
CA GLU A 49 11.54 -7.18 2.03
C GLU A 49 12.50 -7.80 1.01
N VAL A 50 13.57 -8.46 1.49
CA VAL A 50 14.45 -9.26 0.65
C VAL A 50 13.64 -10.35 -0.05
N TYR A 51 12.83 -11.09 0.70
CA TYR A 51 11.92 -12.10 0.13
C TYR A 51 10.86 -11.48 -0.77
N SER A 52 10.35 -10.29 -0.48
CA SER A 52 9.41 -9.62 -1.37
C SER A 52 9.99 -9.40 -2.76
N TYR A 53 11.22 -8.92 -2.86
CA TYR A 53 11.88 -8.72 -4.16
C TYR A 53 12.25 -10.04 -4.82
N GLY A 54 12.86 -10.96 -4.10
CA GLY A 54 13.26 -12.27 -4.64
C GLY A 54 12.06 -13.05 -5.17
N LEU A 55 11.00 -13.19 -4.38
CA LEU A 55 9.78 -13.89 -4.79
C LEU A 55 9.03 -13.20 -5.92
N ALA A 56 9.11 -11.87 -6.01
CA ALA A 56 8.50 -11.13 -7.11
C ALA A 56 9.27 -11.27 -8.43
N ASN A 57 10.60 -11.39 -8.39
CA ASN A 57 11.44 -11.22 -9.57
C ASN A 57 12.29 -12.43 -9.97
N SER A 58 12.51 -13.40 -9.07
CA SER A 58 13.25 -14.61 -9.37
C SER A 58 12.45 -15.58 -10.25
N ASN A 59 13.10 -16.17 -11.25
CA ASN A 59 12.49 -17.18 -12.11
C ASN A 59 12.56 -18.59 -11.51
N ASP A 60 13.64 -18.91 -10.75
CA ASP A 60 13.97 -20.27 -10.34
C ASP A 60 14.12 -20.44 -8.82
N HIS A 61 14.26 -19.34 -8.09
CA HIS A 61 14.44 -19.38 -6.64
C HIS A 61 13.19 -18.95 -5.89
N THR A 62 12.63 -19.85 -5.11
CA THR A 62 11.50 -19.52 -4.24
C THR A 62 11.99 -18.80 -2.99
N PHE A 63 12.97 -19.40 -2.28
CA PHE A 63 13.56 -18.85 -1.05
C PHE A 63 15.07 -19.09 -1.03
N LEU A 64 15.77 -18.24 -0.27
CA LEU A 64 17.13 -18.52 0.18
C LEU A 64 17.02 -19.44 1.41
N HIS A 65 17.36 -20.71 1.24
CA HIS A 65 17.36 -21.71 2.31
C HIS A 65 18.79 -22.11 2.66
N PRO A 66 19.39 -21.56 3.73
CA PRO A 66 20.72 -21.97 4.15
C PRO A 66 20.82 -23.48 4.33
N GLY A 67 21.82 -24.07 3.72
CA GLY A 67 22.09 -25.55 3.77
C GLY A 67 21.31 -26.36 2.73
N GLU A 68 20.44 -25.75 1.91
CA GLU A 68 19.81 -26.40 0.76
C GLU A 68 20.37 -25.80 -0.54
N ASN A 69 20.43 -26.62 -1.61
CA ASN A 69 20.88 -26.19 -2.94
C ASN A 69 22.25 -25.46 -2.97
N ASP A 70 23.21 -25.95 -2.20
CA ASP A 70 24.56 -25.36 -2.07
C ASP A 70 24.60 -23.97 -1.41
N GLU A 71 23.53 -23.57 -0.76
CA GLU A 71 23.48 -22.28 -0.04
C GLU A 71 24.33 -22.32 1.25
N PRO A 72 25.02 -21.23 1.59
CA PRO A 72 25.90 -21.17 2.76
C PRO A 72 25.12 -21.30 4.06
N LEU A 73 25.48 -22.28 4.90
CA LEU A 73 24.96 -22.50 6.24
C LEU A 73 25.94 -21.92 7.27
N ASP A 74 25.47 -21.12 8.21
CA ASP A 74 26.23 -20.55 9.33
C ASP A 74 27.53 -19.82 8.93
N ASN A 75 27.58 -19.26 7.73
CA ASN A 75 28.74 -18.54 7.22
C ASN A 75 28.37 -17.04 6.94
N TRP A 76 29.37 -16.20 7.10
CA TRP A 76 29.28 -14.84 6.60
C TRP A 76 29.34 -14.85 5.08
N VAL A 77 28.32 -14.25 4.45
CA VAL A 77 28.25 -14.10 2.99
C VAL A 77 28.46 -12.66 2.58
N SER A 78 28.87 -12.43 1.33
CA SER A 78 28.93 -11.10 0.76
C SER A 78 27.54 -10.50 0.64
N GLY A 79 27.41 -9.17 0.74
CA GLY A 79 26.16 -8.47 0.45
C GLY A 79 25.66 -8.70 -0.98
N SER A 80 26.52 -9.03 -1.93
CA SER A 80 26.15 -9.42 -3.31
C SER A 80 25.23 -10.64 -3.34
N TYR A 81 25.36 -11.59 -2.44
CA TYR A 81 24.51 -12.77 -2.34
C TYR A 81 23.00 -12.38 -2.25
N PHE A 82 22.69 -11.40 -1.42
CA PHE A 82 21.30 -10.91 -1.30
C PHE A 82 20.93 -9.97 -2.43
N SER A 83 21.87 -9.17 -2.95
CA SER A 83 21.61 -8.28 -4.08
C SER A 83 21.29 -9.07 -5.34
N ASP A 84 22.00 -10.18 -5.59
CA ASP A 84 21.77 -11.06 -6.74
C ASP A 84 20.41 -11.74 -6.65
N TYR A 85 20.00 -12.17 -5.45
CA TYR A 85 18.66 -12.74 -5.22
C TYR A 85 17.54 -11.72 -5.47
N MET A 86 17.76 -10.45 -5.13
CA MET A 86 16.77 -9.38 -5.32
C MET A 86 16.82 -8.74 -6.70
N ASP A 87 17.78 -9.13 -7.56
CA ASP A 87 17.95 -8.54 -8.87
C ASP A 87 16.75 -8.86 -9.78
N TYR A 88 16.39 -7.90 -10.62
CA TYR A 88 15.26 -7.96 -11.56
C TYR A 88 15.68 -7.70 -13.01
N ASN A 89 16.92 -8.04 -13.35
CA ASN A 89 17.49 -7.81 -14.68
C ASN A 89 16.92 -8.72 -15.78
N ASP A 90 16.14 -9.72 -15.46
CA ASP A 90 15.51 -10.61 -16.42
C ASP A 90 14.60 -9.91 -17.42
N GLU A 91 14.55 -10.42 -18.64
CA GLU A 91 14.11 -9.68 -19.80
C GLU A 91 12.59 -9.56 -19.97
N SER A 92 11.79 -10.34 -19.25
CA SER A 92 10.35 -10.45 -19.52
C SER A 92 9.47 -10.25 -18.30
N PHE A 93 8.20 -9.86 -18.53
CA PHE A 93 7.15 -9.94 -17.51
C PHE A 93 6.79 -11.40 -17.26
N ASN A 94 7.40 -12.04 -16.26
CA ASN A 94 7.18 -13.42 -15.91
C ASN A 94 6.25 -13.56 -14.70
N TYR A 95 4.97 -13.25 -14.89
CA TYR A 95 3.96 -13.39 -13.84
C TYR A 95 3.75 -14.84 -13.40
N SER A 96 4.03 -15.80 -14.28
CA SER A 96 3.95 -17.21 -13.93
C SER A 96 4.97 -17.60 -12.87
N ALA A 97 6.21 -17.11 -13.00
CA ALA A 97 7.24 -17.35 -11.99
C ALA A 97 6.87 -16.69 -10.65
N ALA A 98 6.44 -15.41 -10.67
CA ALA A 98 6.00 -14.72 -9.47
C ALA A 98 4.83 -15.46 -8.78
N TYR A 99 3.89 -16.01 -9.54
CA TYR A 99 2.79 -16.81 -9.00
C TYR A 99 3.26 -18.12 -8.39
N VAL A 100 4.11 -18.89 -9.09
CA VAL A 100 4.65 -20.18 -8.61
C VAL A 100 5.52 -19.98 -7.36
N ASN A 101 6.30 -18.91 -7.30
CA ASN A 101 7.07 -18.58 -6.11
C ASN A 101 6.15 -18.35 -4.90
N GLN A 102 5.01 -17.67 -5.10
CA GLN A 102 4.04 -17.44 -4.03
C GLN A 102 3.22 -18.68 -3.66
N GLU A 103 3.02 -19.62 -4.57
CA GLU A 103 2.39 -20.91 -4.27
C GLU A 103 3.17 -21.72 -3.22
N ARG A 104 4.47 -21.48 -3.12
CA ARG A 104 5.37 -22.10 -2.13
C ARG A 104 5.61 -21.22 -0.89
N ASP A 105 5.09 -19.99 -0.87
CA ASP A 105 5.09 -19.07 0.28
C ASP A 105 3.75 -19.10 0.99
N VAL A 106 3.72 -18.47 2.18
CA VAL A 106 2.50 -18.32 3.01
C VAL A 106 1.66 -17.11 2.62
N HIS A 107 2.08 -16.31 1.64
CA HIS A 107 1.40 -15.09 1.23
C HIS A 107 0.83 -15.18 -0.19
N PRO A 108 -0.39 -14.65 -0.42
CA PRO A 108 -0.98 -14.61 -1.76
C PRO A 108 -0.24 -13.68 -2.73
N PRO A 109 -0.37 -13.88 -4.06
CA PRO A 109 0.55 -13.35 -5.06
C PRO A 109 0.33 -11.89 -5.48
N LEU A 110 -0.81 -11.24 -5.17
CA LEU A 110 -1.18 -9.96 -5.81
C LEU A 110 -0.14 -8.86 -5.63
N TYR A 111 0.33 -8.63 -4.41
CA TYR A 111 1.33 -7.61 -4.15
C TYR A 111 2.64 -7.87 -4.91
N TYR A 112 3.09 -9.11 -4.95
CA TYR A 112 4.33 -9.52 -5.61
C TYR A 112 4.24 -9.39 -7.13
N MET A 113 3.08 -9.67 -7.73
CA MET A 113 2.83 -9.43 -9.15
C MET A 113 2.84 -7.93 -9.48
N LEU A 114 2.32 -7.08 -8.59
CA LEU A 114 2.40 -5.62 -8.73
C LEU A 114 3.85 -5.14 -8.58
N LEU A 115 4.59 -5.66 -7.60
CA LEU A 115 6.01 -5.33 -7.39
C LEU A 115 6.84 -5.76 -8.61
N HIS A 116 6.61 -6.97 -9.14
CA HIS A 116 7.20 -7.43 -10.38
C HIS A 116 6.93 -6.46 -11.53
N THR A 117 5.67 -6.04 -11.70
CA THR A 117 5.29 -5.07 -12.74
C THR A 117 6.09 -3.79 -12.64
N VAL A 118 6.16 -3.19 -11.46
CA VAL A 118 6.87 -1.91 -11.28
C VAL A 118 8.38 -2.11 -11.43
N SER A 119 8.95 -3.19 -10.91
CA SER A 119 10.38 -3.51 -11.04
C SER A 119 10.83 -3.55 -12.50
N ARG A 120 9.98 -4.03 -13.43
CA ARG A 120 10.31 -4.12 -14.86
C ARG A 120 10.52 -2.78 -15.56
N PHE A 121 10.02 -1.68 -15.02
CA PHE A 121 10.32 -0.34 -15.54
C PHE A 121 11.72 0.19 -15.15
N PHE A 122 12.40 -0.52 -14.22
CA PHE A 122 13.73 -0.14 -13.70
C PHE A 122 14.81 -1.12 -14.13
N LYS A 123 14.68 -1.74 -15.29
CA LYS A 123 15.66 -2.66 -15.87
C LYS A 123 17.07 -2.06 -15.87
N ASN A 124 18.07 -2.90 -15.72
CA ASN A 124 19.50 -2.58 -15.76
C ASN A 124 20.02 -1.68 -14.63
N SER A 125 19.26 -1.49 -13.56
CA SER A 125 19.70 -0.69 -12.41
C SER A 125 20.30 -1.52 -11.26
N GLY A 126 20.30 -2.84 -11.37
CA GLY A 126 20.57 -3.74 -10.25
C GLY A 126 19.48 -3.63 -9.18
N TYR A 127 19.71 -4.19 -8.01
CA TYR A 127 18.77 -4.05 -6.90
C TYR A 127 18.61 -2.60 -6.46
N SER A 128 17.37 -2.17 -6.30
CA SER A 128 16.99 -0.87 -5.72
C SER A 128 15.66 -0.96 -4.96
N ALA A 129 15.55 -0.25 -3.84
CA ALA A 129 14.29 -0.13 -3.11
C ALA A 129 13.27 0.81 -3.81
N VAL A 130 13.71 1.55 -4.84
CA VAL A 130 12.89 2.55 -5.53
C VAL A 130 11.62 1.97 -6.15
N PRO A 131 11.62 0.84 -6.87
CA PRO A 131 10.40 0.27 -7.44
C PRO A 131 9.33 -0.02 -6.38
N GLY A 132 9.71 -0.64 -5.27
CA GLY A 132 8.77 -0.95 -4.18
C GLY A 132 8.25 0.32 -3.49
N LEU A 133 9.10 1.32 -3.29
CA LEU A 133 8.66 2.61 -2.75
C LEU A 133 7.67 3.31 -3.70
N ILE A 134 7.93 3.30 -5.01
CA ILE A 134 7.01 3.87 -6.01
C ILE A 134 5.67 3.13 -6.00
N LEU A 135 5.68 1.80 -5.97
CA LEU A 135 4.45 1.02 -5.85
C LEU A 135 3.65 1.44 -4.62
N ASN A 136 4.31 1.50 -3.46
CA ASN A 136 3.65 1.87 -2.22
C ASN A 136 3.16 3.34 -2.23
N LEU A 137 3.87 4.28 -2.84
CA LEU A 137 3.40 5.65 -3.02
C LEU A 137 2.15 5.73 -3.90
N ILE A 138 2.07 4.93 -4.95
CA ILE A 138 0.86 4.83 -5.77
C ILE A 138 -0.31 4.29 -4.94
N ILE A 139 -0.10 3.21 -4.17
CA ILE A 139 -1.11 2.63 -3.29
C ILE A 139 -1.54 3.65 -2.22
N LEU A 140 -0.58 4.40 -1.64
CA LEU A 140 -0.84 5.41 -0.61
C LEU A 140 -1.80 6.50 -1.09
N ALA A 141 -1.70 6.94 -2.37
CA ALA A 141 -2.63 7.91 -2.93
C ALA A 141 -4.09 7.43 -2.84
N PHE A 142 -4.31 6.15 -3.16
CA PHE A 142 -5.65 5.56 -3.06
C PHE A 142 -6.07 5.36 -1.60
N VAL A 143 -5.15 4.95 -0.73
CA VAL A 143 -5.40 4.82 0.72
C VAL A 143 -5.89 6.16 1.29
N ASP A 144 -5.20 7.27 1.00
CA ASP A 144 -5.55 8.58 1.52
C ASP A 144 -6.94 9.03 1.06
N ILE A 145 -7.27 8.83 -0.21
CA ILE A 145 -8.58 9.19 -0.78
C ILE A 145 -9.69 8.37 -0.10
N VAL A 146 -9.51 7.06 -0.02
CA VAL A 146 -10.54 6.16 0.54
C VAL A 146 -10.64 6.32 2.06
N LEU A 147 -9.51 6.50 2.76
CA LEU A 147 -9.49 6.77 4.20
C LEU A 147 -10.24 8.06 4.53
N LEU A 148 -9.97 9.12 3.77
CA LEU A 148 -10.69 10.40 3.94
C LEU A 148 -12.19 10.22 3.71
N TYR A 149 -12.59 9.49 2.67
CA TYR A 149 -14.00 9.17 2.41
C TYR A 149 -14.63 8.41 3.58
N VAL A 150 -14.00 7.34 4.05
CA VAL A 150 -14.48 6.52 5.18
C VAL A 150 -14.59 7.36 6.44
N ALA A 151 -13.53 8.09 6.81
CA ALA A 151 -13.48 8.89 8.02
C ALA A 151 -14.51 10.03 8.02
N VAL A 152 -14.68 10.74 6.91
CA VAL A 152 -15.70 11.80 6.78
C VAL A 152 -17.11 11.24 6.95
N ASN A 153 -17.37 10.08 6.38
CA ASN A 153 -18.71 9.47 6.45
C ASN A 153 -19.03 8.87 7.82
N LEU A 154 -18.06 8.26 8.49
CA LEU A 154 -18.23 7.72 9.85
C LEU A 154 -18.35 8.83 10.89
N LEU A 155 -17.53 9.88 10.81
CA LEU A 155 -17.49 10.96 11.79
C LEU A 155 -18.50 12.08 11.50
N GLY A 156 -19.21 12.02 10.36
CA GLY A 156 -20.25 12.94 9.96
C GLY A 156 -19.77 14.38 9.72
N ASN A 157 -18.47 14.63 9.71
CA ASN A 157 -17.88 15.94 9.56
C ASN A 157 -16.55 15.88 8.80
N ARG A 158 -16.41 16.68 7.74
CA ARG A 158 -15.22 16.67 6.89
C ARG A 158 -13.91 17.02 7.63
N TRP A 159 -13.96 17.94 8.61
CA TRP A 159 -12.79 18.36 9.37
C TRP A 159 -12.34 17.31 10.37
N ARG A 160 -13.29 16.60 11.00
CA ARG A 160 -12.99 15.44 11.86
C ARG A 160 -12.41 14.29 11.03
N GLY A 161 -12.99 14.03 9.85
CA GLY A 161 -12.47 13.03 8.93
C GLY A 161 -11.05 13.35 8.46
N LEU A 162 -10.78 14.61 8.11
CA LEU A 162 -9.43 15.06 7.76
C LEU A 162 -8.46 14.92 8.93
N ALA A 163 -8.87 15.31 10.13
CA ALA A 163 -8.04 15.15 11.32
C ALA A 163 -7.66 13.67 11.57
N ALA A 164 -8.60 12.74 11.40
CA ALA A 164 -8.33 11.31 11.51
C ALA A 164 -7.35 10.82 10.43
N ALA A 165 -7.52 11.27 9.17
CA ALA A 165 -6.62 10.93 8.08
C ALA A 165 -5.20 11.49 8.32
N VAL A 166 -5.08 12.72 8.79
CA VAL A 166 -3.79 13.35 9.12
C VAL A 166 -3.11 12.60 10.28
N LEU A 167 -3.85 12.26 11.33
CA LEU A 167 -3.31 11.51 12.47
C LEU A 167 -2.76 10.15 12.05
N TRP A 168 -3.44 9.44 11.17
CA TRP A 168 -2.93 8.17 10.63
C TRP A 168 -1.76 8.41 9.68
N GLY A 169 -1.94 9.27 8.69
CA GLY A 169 -0.99 9.43 7.58
C GLY A 169 0.34 10.03 7.98
N LEU A 170 0.38 10.91 9.01
CA LEU A 170 1.62 11.48 9.55
C LEU A 170 2.14 10.73 10.79
N SER A 171 1.47 9.66 11.21
CA SER A 171 1.97 8.80 12.29
C SER A 171 3.18 7.98 11.82
N ALA A 172 3.99 7.53 12.78
CA ALA A 172 5.08 6.60 12.51
C ALA A 172 4.58 5.33 11.79
N VAL A 173 3.39 4.83 12.16
CA VAL A 173 2.78 3.65 11.54
C VAL A 173 2.42 3.92 10.08
N GLY A 174 1.77 5.05 9.75
CA GLY A 174 1.40 5.41 8.38
C GLY A 174 2.62 5.56 7.48
N ILE A 175 3.65 6.28 7.95
CA ILE A 175 4.90 6.47 7.21
C ILE A 175 5.66 5.14 7.04
N SER A 176 5.82 4.36 8.11
CA SER A 176 6.50 3.06 8.06
C SER A 176 5.79 2.08 7.14
N ASN A 177 4.45 2.05 7.14
CA ASN A 177 3.67 1.17 6.29
C ASN A 177 3.87 1.49 4.79
N CYS A 178 4.07 2.77 4.44
CA CYS A 178 4.42 3.17 3.08
C CYS A 178 5.86 2.77 2.71
N MET A 179 6.80 2.87 3.65
CA MET A 179 8.20 2.57 3.38
C MET A 179 8.49 1.06 3.32
N LEU A 180 7.72 0.25 4.03
CA LEU A 180 7.91 -1.19 4.09
C LEU A 180 7.43 -1.84 2.78
N ILE A 181 8.34 -2.48 2.06
CA ILE A 181 8.05 -3.11 0.77
C ILE A 181 7.41 -4.48 1.01
N ARG A 182 6.16 -4.42 1.50
CA ARG A 182 5.31 -5.57 1.83
C ARG A 182 3.85 -5.23 1.51
N MET A 183 3.01 -6.23 1.45
CA MET A 183 1.61 -6.15 1.07
C MET A 183 0.71 -5.35 2.05
N TYR A 184 1.20 -4.93 3.20
CA TYR A 184 0.35 -4.37 4.26
C TYR A 184 -0.34 -3.05 3.88
N LEU A 185 0.31 -2.20 3.08
CA LEU A 185 -0.33 -0.97 2.61
C LEU A 185 -1.44 -1.27 1.59
N LEU A 186 -1.23 -2.26 0.71
CA LEU A 186 -2.25 -2.73 -0.21
C LEU A 186 -3.43 -3.34 0.55
N GLN A 187 -3.17 -4.16 1.55
CA GLN A 187 -4.22 -4.70 2.42
C GLN A 187 -4.99 -3.59 3.14
N THR A 188 -4.32 -2.53 3.59
CA THR A 188 -4.98 -1.35 4.18
C THR A 188 -5.95 -0.71 3.19
N LEU A 189 -5.56 -0.57 1.92
CA LEU A 189 -6.45 -0.06 0.87
C LEU A 189 -7.69 -0.94 0.70
N GLU A 190 -7.51 -2.25 0.65
CA GLU A 190 -8.61 -3.21 0.42
C GLU A 190 -9.58 -3.26 1.58
N VAL A 191 -9.08 -3.20 2.83
CA VAL A 191 -9.90 -3.04 4.04
C VAL A 191 -10.75 -1.76 3.97
N LEU A 192 -10.13 -0.64 3.56
CA LEU A 192 -10.83 0.63 3.42
C LEU A 192 -11.85 0.60 2.28
N LEU A 193 -11.55 -0.02 1.15
CA LEU A 193 -12.47 -0.17 0.02
C LEU A 193 -13.69 -1.02 0.41
N PHE A 194 -13.48 -2.12 1.12
CA PHE A 194 -14.57 -2.96 1.61
C PHE A 194 -15.47 -2.21 2.61
N ALA A 195 -14.87 -1.47 3.55
CA ALA A 195 -15.61 -0.61 4.47
C ALA A 195 -16.37 0.51 3.74
N ALA A 196 -15.74 1.17 2.77
CA ALA A 196 -16.34 2.24 1.98
C ALA A 196 -17.57 1.76 1.19
N ALA A 197 -17.50 0.55 0.64
CA ALA A 197 -18.62 -0.07 -0.07
C ALA A 197 -19.84 -0.26 0.86
N HIS A 198 -19.64 -0.75 2.08
CA HIS A 198 -20.70 -0.90 3.07
C HIS A 198 -21.26 0.44 3.53
N ILE A 199 -20.40 1.42 3.84
CA ILE A 199 -20.82 2.78 4.20
C ILE A 199 -21.69 3.40 3.09
N PHE A 200 -21.29 3.23 1.83
CA PHE A 200 -22.03 3.74 0.70
C PHE A 200 -23.46 3.19 0.64
N ILE A 201 -23.63 1.88 0.80
CA ILE A 201 -24.95 1.23 0.77
C ILE A 201 -25.81 1.66 1.95
N LEU A 202 -25.26 1.57 3.16
CA LEU A 202 -26.01 1.90 4.38
C LEU A 202 -26.47 3.37 4.37
N LYS A 203 -25.57 4.28 4.02
CA LYS A 203 -25.87 5.72 4.02
C LYS A 203 -26.91 6.14 2.99
N HIS A 204 -26.89 5.51 1.82
CA HIS A 204 -27.84 5.85 0.75
C HIS A 204 -29.11 4.99 0.78
N LYS A 205 -29.28 4.14 1.79
CA LYS A 205 -30.43 3.20 1.93
C LYS A 205 -30.71 2.45 0.62
N ARG A 206 -29.65 2.09 -0.11
CA ARG A 206 -29.76 1.42 -1.40
C ARG A 206 -30.03 -0.06 -1.19
N LYS A 207 -30.89 -0.61 -2.06
CA LYS A 207 -31.04 -2.07 -2.09
C LYS A 207 -29.76 -2.73 -2.56
N MET A 208 -29.46 -3.88 -2.02
CA MET A 208 -28.40 -4.75 -2.50
C MET A 208 -28.72 -5.17 -3.96
N THR A 209 -27.92 -4.68 -4.90
CA THR A 209 -28.07 -4.96 -6.34
C THR A 209 -26.96 -5.88 -6.82
N VAL A 210 -27.18 -6.55 -7.95
CA VAL A 210 -26.15 -7.43 -8.53
C VAL A 210 -24.80 -6.74 -8.73
N PRO A 211 -24.72 -5.51 -9.28
CA PRO A 211 -23.43 -4.80 -9.39
C PRO A 211 -22.73 -4.58 -8.05
N TYR A 212 -23.49 -4.38 -6.98
CA TYR A 212 -22.91 -4.23 -5.65
C TYR A 212 -22.30 -5.54 -5.13
N PHE A 213 -22.99 -6.67 -5.32
CA PHE A 213 -22.43 -7.96 -4.97
C PHE A 213 -21.18 -8.30 -5.78
N ILE A 214 -21.17 -7.96 -7.07
CA ILE A 214 -19.96 -8.12 -7.91
C ILE A 214 -18.81 -7.27 -7.36
N MET A 215 -19.07 -6.02 -6.97
CA MET A 215 -18.06 -5.14 -6.40
C MET A 215 -17.51 -5.68 -5.07
N LEU A 216 -18.38 -6.17 -4.19
CA LEU A 216 -17.96 -6.80 -2.93
C LEU A 216 -17.16 -8.07 -3.18
N ALA A 217 -17.64 -8.96 -4.06
CA ALA A 217 -16.93 -10.19 -4.42
C ALA A 217 -15.55 -9.89 -4.99
N PHE A 218 -15.43 -8.88 -5.85
CA PHE A 218 -14.16 -8.44 -6.41
C PHE A 218 -13.22 -7.89 -5.34
N THR A 219 -13.72 -7.08 -4.41
CA THR A 219 -12.92 -6.57 -3.29
C THR A 219 -12.46 -7.72 -2.37
N VAL A 220 -13.34 -8.70 -2.09
CA VAL A 220 -12.98 -9.87 -1.29
C VAL A 220 -11.95 -10.74 -2.00
N PHE A 221 -12.07 -10.90 -3.31
CA PHE A 221 -11.09 -11.62 -4.12
C PHE A 221 -9.71 -10.93 -4.08
N LEU A 222 -9.64 -9.62 -4.33
CA LEU A 222 -8.38 -8.87 -4.30
C LEU A 222 -7.74 -8.91 -2.90
N GLY A 223 -8.52 -8.67 -1.85
CA GLY A 223 -8.02 -8.71 -0.48
C GLY A 223 -7.52 -10.09 -0.06
N GLY A 224 -8.24 -11.14 -0.47
CA GLY A 224 -7.80 -12.52 -0.28
C GLY A 224 -6.52 -12.87 -1.06
N MET A 225 -6.34 -12.28 -2.24
CA MET A 225 -5.13 -12.42 -3.07
C MET A 225 -3.95 -11.56 -2.55
N THR A 226 -4.18 -10.71 -1.56
CA THR A 226 -3.14 -9.89 -0.93
C THR A 226 -2.69 -10.48 0.41
N HIS A 227 -3.63 -10.81 1.29
CA HIS A 227 -3.31 -11.38 2.60
C HIS A 227 -4.50 -12.11 3.23
N TYR A 228 -4.29 -13.30 3.77
CA TYR A 228 -5.34 -14.13 4.39
C TYR A 228 -6.03 -13.46 5.58
N TYR A 229 -5.39 -12.55 6.32
CA TYR A 229 -6.02 -11.80 7.40
C TYR A 229 -7.18 -10.90 6.93
N PHE A 230 -7.27 -10.62 5.65
CA PHE A 230 -8.40 -9.91 5.08
C PHE A 230 -9.73 -10.62 5.34
N TYR A 231 -9.74 -11.96 5.33
CA TYR A 231 -10.95 -12.73 5.59
C TYR A 231 -11.49 -12.56 7.01
N PHE A 232 -10.63 -12.35 8.00
CA PHE A 232 -11.09 -12.04 9.36
C PHE A 232 -11.79 -10.69 9.43
N PHE A 233 -11.28 -9.70 8.70
CA PHE A 233 -11.93 -8.40 8.60
C PHE A 233 -13.28 -8.49 7.89
N VAL A 234 -13.35 -9.21 6.76
CA VAL A 234 -14.61 -9.46 6.02
C VAL A 234 -15.65 -10.12 6.91
N ALA A 235 -15.25 -11.17 7.64
CA ALA A 235 -16.15 -11.87 8.55
C ALA A 235 -16.66 -10.94 9.68
N GLY A 236 -15.76 -10.17 10.30
CA GLY A 236 -16.12 -9.25 11.38
C GLY A 236 -17.06 -8.15 10.92
N LEU A 237 -16.72 -7.45 9.83
CA LEU A 237 -17.58 -6.39 9.30
C LEU A 237 -18.89 -6.93 8.73
N GLY A 238 -18.84 -8.09 8.04
CA GLY A 238 -20.04 -8.75 7.52
C GLY A 238 -21.03 -9.12 8.62
N LEU A 239 -20.55 -9.69 9.74
CA LEU A 239 -21.38 -9.96 10.91
C LEU A 239 -22.01 -8.68 11.46
N CYS A 240 -21.24 -7.62 11.62
CA CYS A 240 -21.76 -6.33 12.09
C CYS A 240 -22.88 -5.79 11.19
N VAL A 241 -22.72 -5.89 9.87
CA VAL A 241 -23.73 -5.43 8.90
C VAL A 241 -24.98 -6.31 8.90
N CYS A 242 -24.85 -7.61 9.17
CA CYS A 242 -26.00 -8.53 9.26
C CYS A 242 -26.83 -8.33 10.54
N ILE A 243 -26.22 -7.84 11.62
CA ILE A 243 -26.89 -7.60 12.90
C ILE A 243 -27.59 -6.22 12.92
N TYR A 244 -27.11 -5.26 12.16
CA TYR A 244 -27.67 -3.90 12.05
C TYR A 244 -28.85 -3.82 11.10
#